data_28c08631cac648d773dc8cdd02f952f2
#
_entry.id   28c08631cac648d773dc8cdd02f952f2
#
_cell.length_a   1.000
_cell.length_b   1.000
_cell.length_c   1.000
_cell.angle_alpha   90.00
_cell.angle_beta   90.00
_cell.angle_gamma   90.00
#
_symmetry.space_group_name_H-M   'P 1'
#
loop_
_entity.id
_entity.type
_entity.pdbx_description
1 polymer ?
#
loop_
_entity_poly.entity_id
_entity_poly.type
_entity_poly.pdbx_seq_one_letter_code
_entity_poly.pdbx_strand_id
1 'polypeptide(L)'
;DALPISAAFATIVKAAFSPKAITGGAVGSFLVAMQKGVARGIFSNEAGLGSAPIAAAAAQTKEPVRQGLVSMTGTFIDTIVICTLTGLSIVLTGAWQVDGLEGVQVTTYAFQNGLPLPKELSAFVLMLCLVFFAFTTILGWDYYSERCLEYLSGGRMKYVKVYRWIYILAVFIGPYMTVSAVWTIADIFNGLMALPNMIALFALSGVVVKETRHFFERHRNGEIED
;
A
#
# COMPACT_ATOMS: atom_id res chain seq x y z
N ASP A 1 19.79 15.88 -19.51
CA ASP A 1 18.58 16.74 -19.56
C ASP A 1 17.60 16.23 -18.55
N ALA A 2 17.28 17.09 -17.58
CA ALA A 2 16.22 16.77 -16.64
C ALA A 2 14.93 16.60 -17.45
N LEU A 3 14.43 15.37 -17.51
CA LEU A 3 13.14 15.08 -18.11
C LEU A 3 12.11 16.04 -17.51
N PRO A 4 11.29 16.75 -18.30
CA PRO A 4 10.46 17.81 -17.79
C PRO A 4 9.32 17.24 -16.94
N ILE A 5 9.53 17.14 -15.64
CA ILE A 5 8.55 16.66 -14.64
C ILE A 5 7.20 17.37 -14.82
N SER A 6 7.23 18.67 -15.13
CA SER A 6 6.03 19.47 -15.43
C SER A 6 5.28 18.94 -16.65
N ALA A 7 5.97 18.48 -17.69
CA ALA A 7 5.34 17.90 -18.89
C ALA A 7 4.69 16.55 -18.61
N ALA A 8 5.32 15.70 -17.79
CA ALA A 8 4.73 14.42 -17.37
C ALA A 8 3.48 14.66 -16.53
N PHE A 9 3.54 15.58 -15.58
CA PHE A 9 2.38 15.96 -14.77
C PHE A 9 1.24 16.50 -15.63
N ALA A 10 1.57 17.40 -16.58
CA ALA A 10 0.60 17.92 -17.54
C ALA A 10 0.00 16.81 -18.42
N THR A 11 0.77 15.81 -18.81
CA THR A 11 0.29 14.65 -19.57
C THR A 11 -0.72 13.85 -18.79
N ILE A 12 -0.45 13.54 -17.51
CA ILE A 12 -1.37 12.84 -16.63
C ILE A 12 -2.68 13.63 -16.47
N VAL A 13 -2.59 14.90 -16.14
CA VAL A 13 -3.78 15.77 -15.94
C VAL A 13 -4.58 15.92 -17.23
N LYS A 14 -3.91 16.19 -18.36
CA LYS A 14 -4.60 16.32 -19.67
C LYS A 14 -5.27 15.00 -20.08
N ALA A 15 -4.63 13.87 -19.84
CA ALA A 15 -5.21 12.56 -20.14
C ALA A 15 -6.43 12.27 -19.27
N ALA A 16 -6.39 12.61 -17.98
CA ALA A 16 -7.50 12.41 -17.05
C ALA A 16 -8.76 13.21 -17.44
N PHE A 17 -8.58 14.41 -18.02
CA PHE A 17 -9.69 15.30 -18.43
C PHE A 17 -9.88 15.39 -19.95
N SER A 18 -9.30 14.46 -20.73
CA SER A 18 -9.45 14.52 -22.18
C SER A 18 -10.87 14.10 -22.62
N PRO A 19 -11.45 14.74 -23.67
CA PRO A 19 -12.74 14.35 -24.22
C PRO A 19 -12.78 12.90 -24.71
N LYS A 20 -11.66 12.34 -25.15
CA LYS A 20 -11.54 10.91 -25.52
C LYS A 20 -11.75 9.99 -24.32
N ALA A 21 -11.37 10.43 -23.12
CA ALA A 21 -11.69 9.73 -21.89
C ALA A 21 -13.20 9.78 -21.57
N ILE A 22 -13.94 10.75 -22.09
CA ILE A 22 -15.37 10.97 -21.77
C ILE A 22 -16.31 10.37 -22.80
N THR A 23 -15.95 10.25 -24.09
CA THR A 23 -16.90 9.99 -25.19
C THR A 23 -16.79 8.63 -25.89
N GLY A 24 -15.75 7.85 -25.67
CA GLY A 24 -15.48 6.63 -26.45
C GLY A 24 -15.56 5.32 -25.68
N GLY A 25 -16.67 4.95 -25.09
CA GLY A 25 -16.73 3.79 -24.20
C GLY A 25 -16.00 4.03 -22.87
N ALA A 26 -15.69 5.27 -22.60
CA ALA A 26 -14.79 5.77 -21.59
C ALA A 26 -15.35 5.67 -20.18
N VAL A 27 -16.67 5.63 -19.99
CA VAL A 27 -17.25 5.42 -18.65
C VAL A 27 -16.81 4.04 -18.13
N GLY A 28 -16.80 3.04 -18.97
CA GLY A 28 -16.31 1.70 -18.60
C GLY A 28 -14.82 1.69 -18.29
N SER A 29 -13.98 2.30 -19.13
CA SER A 29 -12.53 2.36 -18.89
C SER A 29 -12.16 3.25 -17.72
N PHE A 30 -12.88 4.35 -17.48
CA PHE A 30 -12.71 5.18 -16.29
C PHE A 30 -13.07 4.43 -15.01
N LEU A 31 -14.20 3.73 -14.98
CA LEU A 31 -14.61 2.91 -13.83
C LEU A 31 -13.60 1.80 -13.54
N VAL A 32 -13.11 1.11 -14.57
CA VAL A 32 -12.09 0.07 -14.40
C VAL A 32 -10.78 0.67 -13.88
N ALA A 33 -10.31 1.79 -14.43
CA ALA A 33 -9.10 2.45 -13.97
C ALA A 33 -9.24 2.95 -12.52
N MET A 34 -10.39 3.54 -12.17
CA MET A 34 -10.71 3.96 -10.81
C MET A 34 -10.76 2.76 -9.87
N GLN A 35 -11.45 1.70 -10.24
CA GLN A 35 -11.54 0.47 -9.44
C GLN A 35 -10.16 -0.14 -9.19
N LYS A 36 -9.32 -0.24 -10.22
CA LYS A 36 -7.95 -0.76 -10.10
C LYS A 36 -7.07 0.16 -9.24
N GLY A 37 -7.14 1.46 -9.43
CA GLY A 37 -6.40 2.43 -8.63
C GLY A 37 -6.79 2.40 -7.16
N VAL A 38 -8.09 2.40 -6.85
CA VAL A 38 -8.60 2.30 -5.48
C VAL A 38 -8.18 0.97 -4.84
N ALA A 39 -8.34 -0.15 -5.55
CA ALA A 39 -7.95 -1.46 -5.02
C ALA A 39 -6.45 -1.54 -4.69
N ARG A 40 -5.59 -1.00 -5.56
CA ARG A 40 -4.12 -0.97 -5.31
C ARG A 40 -3.76 0.01 -4.19
N GLY A 41 -4.40 1.17 -4.11
CA GLY A 41 -4.20 2.13 -3.01
C GLY A 41 -4.64 1.57 -1.64
N ILE A 42 -5.78 0.89 -1.57
CA ILE A 42 -6.24 0.20 -0.35
C ILE A 42 -5.23 -0.89 0.05
N PHE A 43 -4.74 -1.67 -0.92
CA PHE A 43 -3.76 -2.73 -0.68
C PHE A 43 -2.45 -2.17 -0.10
N SER A 44 -1.87 -1.15 -0.74
CA SER A 44 -0.59 -0.55 -0.34
C SER A 44 -0.65 0.13 1.02
N ASN A 45 -1.71 0.88 1.29
CA ASN A 45 -1.87 1.63 2.54
C ASN A 45 -2.56 0.83 3.66
N GLU A 46 -2.98 -0.41 3.39
CA GLU A 46 -3.82 -1.21 4.31
C GLU A 46 -5.07 -0.46 4.79
N ALA A 47 -5.56 0.48 3.97
CA ALA A 47 -6.61 1.42 4.33
C ALA A 47 -7.96 0.73 4.51
N GLY A 48 -8.48 0.75 5.72
CA GLY A 48 -9.77 0.12 6.04
C GLY A 48 -9.72 -1.41 6.17
N LEU A 49 -8.55 -2.05 6.10
CA LEU A 49 -8.40 -3.51 6.24
C LEU A 49 -8.32 -3.98 7.69
N GLY A 50 -7.96 -3.10 8.64
CA GLY A 50 -7.82 -3.44 10.05
C GLY A 50 -6.48 -4.10 10.40
N SER A 51 -5.55 -4.23 9.48
CA SER A 51 -4.21 -4.79 9.68
C SER A 51 -3.25 -3.78 10.33
N ALA A 52 -3.20 -2.55 9.82
CA ALA A 52 -2.34 -1.50 10.35
C ALA A 52 -2.48 -1.25 11.87
N PRO A 53 -3.69 -1.27 12.48
CA PRO A 53 -3.86 -1.18 13.93
C PRO A 53 -3.15 -2.27 14.73
N ILE A 54 -2.90 -3.45 14.16
CA ILE A 54 -2.19 -4.56 14.84
C ILE A 54 -0.74 -4.16 15.13
N ALA A 55 -0.06 -3.53 14.17
CA ALA A 55 1.28 -2.98 14.38
C ALA A 55 1.23 -1.76 15.31
N ALA A 56 0.26 -0.87 15.14
CA ALA A 56 0.09 0.29 15.99
C ALA A 56 -0.14 -0.07 17.46
N ALA A 57 -0.77 -1.19 17.75
CA ALA A 57 -0.99 -1.69 19.11
C ALA A 57 0.32 -2.04 19.85
N ALA A 58 1.43 -2.26 19.13
CA ALA A 58 2.74 -2.49 19.73
C ALA A 58 3.51 -1.20 20.05
N ALA A 59 2.96 -0.04 19.69
CA ALA A 59 3.60 1.25 19.94
C ALA A 59 3.69 1.57 21.43
N GLN A 60 4.84 2.09 21.85
CA GLN A 60 5.09 2.49 23.23
C GLN A 60 4.63 3.94 23.46
N THR A 61 3.33 4.17 23.36
CA THR A 61 2.71 5.47 23.63
C THR A 61 1.47 5.32 24.51
N LYS A 62 1.21 6.33 25.33
CA LYS A 62 -0.01 6.42 26.13
C LYS A 62 -1.13 7.20 25.41
N GLU A 63 -0.78 7.85 24.30
CA GLU A 63 -1.67 8.74 23.56
C GLU A 63 -2.04 8.09 22.20
N PRO A 64 -3.25 7.51 22.08
CA PRO A 64 -3.67 6.84 20.84
C PRO A 64 -3.74 7.80 19.65
N VAL A 65 -4.08 9.06 19.88
CA VAL A 65 -4.13 10.08 18.83
C VAL A 65 -2.74 10.38 18.27
N ARG A 66 -1.71 10.44 19.12
CA ARG A 66 -0.31 10.60 18.68
C ARG A 66 0.10 9.47 17.75
N GLN A 67 -0.21 8.22 18.11
CA GLN A 67 0.04 7.07 17.23
C GLN A 67 -0.71 7.18 15.91
N GLY A 68 -1.96 7.62 15.93
CA GLY A 68 -2.74 7.85 14.71
C GLY A 68 -2.11 8.89 13.79
N LEU A 69 -1.62 10.00 14.34
CA LEU A 69 -0.92 11.05 13.58
C LEU A 69 0.39 10.53 12.96
N VAL A 70 1.17 9.73 13.70
CA VAL A 70 2.39 9.08 13.17
C VAL A 70 2.04 8.10 12.05
N SER A 71 1.03 7.25 12.23
CA SER A 71 0.61 6.30 11.20
C SER A 71 0.12 6.98 9.92
N MET A 72 -0.52 8.15 10.03
CA MET A 72 -0.97 8.95 8.88
C MET A 72 0.20 9.42 8.00
N THR A 73 1.38 9.70 8.58
CA THR A 73 2.56 10.11 7.81
C THR A 73 3.06 8.99 6.89
N GLY A 74 2.96 7.74 7.32
CA GLY A 74 3.29 6.58 6.47
C GLY A 74 2.44 6.52 5.21
N THR A 75 1.13 6.67 5.34
CA THR A 75 0.20 6.72 4.20
C THR A 75 0.50 7.91 3.27
N PHE A 76 0.83 9.07 3.82
CA PHE A 76 1.22 10.23 3.02
C PHE A 76 2.51 9.96 2.21
N ILE A 77 3.53 9.41 2.86
CA ILE A 77 4.81 9.09 2.20
C ILE A 77 4.59 8.05 1.09
N ASP A 78 3.88 6.97 1.39
CA ASP A 78 3.62 5.90 0.40
C ASP A 78 2.85 6.45 -0.81
N THR A 79 1.73 7.09 -0.60
CA THR A 79 0.83 7.46 -1.70
C THR A 79 1.25 8.76 -2.39
N ILE A 80 1.55 9.82 -1.63
CA ILE A 80 1.85 11.11 -2.23
C ILE A 80 3.30 11.19 -2.71
N VAL A 81 4.26 10.64 -1.98
CA VAL A 81 5.67 10.74 -2.37
C VAL A 81 6.05 9.57 -3.28
N ILE A 82 6.01 8.34 -2.80
CA ILE A 82 6.55 7.18 -3.50
C ILE A 82 5.75 6.83 -4.77
N CYS A 83 4.42 6.78 -4.67
CA CYS A 83 3.58 6.48 -5.85
C CYS A 83 3.68 7.58 -6.91
N THR A 84 3.79 8.86 -6.51
CA THR A 84 3.98 9.96 -7.46
C THR A 84 5.33 9.86 -8.16
N LEU A 85 6.41 9.60 -7.43
CA LEU A 85 7.75 9.40 -8.01
C LEU A 85 7.77 8.25 -9.01
N THR A 86 7.18 7.12 -8.64
CA THR A 86 7.09 5.94 -9.52
C THR A 86 6.25 6.22 -10.76
N GLY A 87 5.07 6.82 -10.59
CA GLY A 87 4.19 7.17 -11.70
C GLY A 87 4.82 8.18 -12.66
N LEU A 88 5.48 9.22 -12.15
CA LEU A 88 6.22 10.17 -12.97
C LEU A 88 7.36 9.50 -13.73
N SER A 89 8.11 8.62 -13.10
CA SER A 89 9.21 7.88 -13.75
C SER A 89 8.69 7.02 -14.92
N ILE A 90 7.56 6.35 -14.75
CA ILE A 90 6.91 5.54 -15.79
C ILE A 90 6.44 6.42 -16.97
N VAL A 91 5.83 7.57 -16.68
CA VAL A 91 5.32 8.49 -17.72
C VAL A 91 6.47 9.15 -18.48
N LEU A 92 7.48 9.64 -17.75
CA LEU A 92 8.64 10.32 -18.34
C LEU A 92 9.45 9.43 -19.27
N THR A 93 9.61 8.16 -18.94
CA THR A 93 10.35 7.19 -19.73
C THR A 93 9.52 6.56 -20.85
N GLY A 94 8.22 6.84 -20.91
CA GLY A 94 7.32 6.21 -21.89
C GLY A 94 7.07 4.72 -21.64
N ALA A 95 7.44 4.19 -20.48
CA ALA A 95 7.31 2.76 -20.15
C ALA A 95 5.87 2.24 -20.25
N TRP A 96 4.88 3.10 -20.02
CA TRP A 96 3.46 2.78 -20.11
C TRP A 96 2.97 2.55 -21.55
N GLN A 97 3.74 2.93 -22.56
CA GLN A 97 3.42 2.77 -23.99
C GLN A 97 4.06 1.52 -24.60
N VAL A 98 4.88 0.80 -23.84
CA VAL A 98 5.59 -0.38 -24.33
C VAL A 98 4.71 -1.60 -24.18
N ASP A 99 4.29 -2.18 -25.28
CA ASP A 99 3.46 -3.38 -25.29
C ASP A 99 4.16 -4.59 -24.67
N GLY A 100 3.40 -5.40 -23.97
CA GLY A 100 3.88 -6.65 -23.37
C GLY A 100 4.60 -6.51 -22.03
N LEU A 101 4.75 -5.29 -21.48
CA LEU A 101 5.28 -5.10 -20.13
C LEU A 101 4.16 -5.15 -19.11
N GLU A 102 4.33 -5.96 -18.05
CA GLU A 102 3.38 -6.09 -16.96
C GLU A 102 4.04 -5.93 -15.58
N GLY A 103 3.31 -5.33 -14.65
CA GLY A 103 3.72 -5.21 -13.24
C GLY A 103 5.11 -4.58 -13.08
N VAL A 104 6.03 -5.31 -12.46
CA VAL A 104 7.40 -4.85 -12.18
C VAL A 104 8.22 -4.56 -13.44
N GLN A 105 7.90 -5.18 -14.57
CA GLN A 105 8.63 -4.98 -15.83
C GLN A 105 8.52 -3.53 -16.30
N VAL A 106 7.37 -2.88 -16.11
CA VAL A 106 7.15 -1.47 -16.45
C VAL A 106 8.09 -0.58 -15.63
N THR A 107 8.19 -0.82 -14.33
CA THR A 107 9.09 -0.08 -13.44
C THR A 107 10.55 -0.35 -13.77
N THR A 108 10.90 -1.61 -14.08
CA THR A 108 12.26 -1.97 -14.50
C THR A 108 12.67 -1.22 -15.77
N TYR A 109 11.79 -1.19 -16.76
CA TYR A 109 12.02 -0.43 -17.99
C TYR A 109 12.21 1.07 -17.69
N ALA A 110 11.39 1.63 -16.81
CA ALA A 110 11.50 3.03 -16.40
C ALA A 110 12.86 3.32 -15.74
N PHE A 111 13.33 2.46 -14.85
CA PHE A 111 14.63 2.62 -14.19
C PHE A 111 15.80 2.47 -15.17
N GLN A 112 15.72 1.49 -16.09
CA GLN A 112 16.76 1.25 -17.10
C GLN A 112 16.94 2.40 -18.11
N ASN A 113 15.87 3.16 -18.36
CA ASN A 113 15.88 4.26 -19.32
C ASN A 113 15.86 5.65 -18.68
N GLY A 114 15.56 5.76 -17.38
CA GLY A 114 15.48 7.02 -16.65
C GLY A 114 16.70 7.32 -15.78
N LEU A 115 17.45 6.30 -15.33
CA LEU A 115 18.62 6.52 -14.50
C LEU A 115 19.89 6.69 -15.34
N PRO A 116 20.82 7.56 -14.94
CA PRO A 116 22.11 7.77 -15.61
C PRO A 116 23.10 6.63 -15.26
N LEU A 117 22.67 5.39 -15.32
CA LEU A 117 23.43 4.19 -14.98
C LEU A 117 23.31 3.17 -16.12
N PRO A 118 24.28 2.23 -16.27
CA PRO A 118 24.11 1.08 -17.15
C PRO A 118 22.80 0.34 -16.86
N LYS A 119 22.13 -0.15 -17.91
CA LYS A 119 20.80 -0.78 -17.79
C LYS A 119 20.78 -1.96 -16.80
N GLU A 120 21.83 -2.75 -16.83
CA GLU A 120 22.01 -3.91 -15.95
C GLU A 120 22.10 -3.48 -14.48
N LEU A 121 22.86 -2.40 -14.22
CA LEU A 121 23.02 -1.86 -12.89
C LEU A 121 21.70 -1.23 -12.36
N SER A 122 20.97 -0.51 -13.22
CA SER A 122 19.66 0.05 -12.91
C SER A 122 18.65 -1.03 -12.54
N ALA A 123 18.61 -2.12 -13.30
CA ALA A 123 17.76 -3.27 -13.02
C ALA A 123 18.17 -3.98 -11.72
N PHE A 124 19.48 -4.13 -11.48
CA PHE A 124 20.01 -4.73 -10.25
C PHE A 124 19.64 -3.91 -9.00
N VAL A 125 19.79 -2.59 -9.06
CA VAL A 125 19.40 -1.70 -7.95
C VAL A 125 17.91 -1.83 -7.64
N LEU A 126 17.05 -1.80 -8.66
CA LEU A 126 15.62 -2.00 -8.46
C LEU A 126 15.31 -3.38 -7.86
N MET A 127 15.94 -4.45 -8.38
CA MET A 127 15.77 -5.80 -7.86
C MET A 127 16.16 -5.88 -6.38
N LEU A 128 17.28 -5.27 -6.00
CA LEU A 128 17.73 -5.24 -4.61
C LEU A 128 16.71 -4.50 -3.69
N CYS A 129 16.20 -3.36 -4.15
CA CYS A 129 15.13 -2.64 -3.42
C CYS A 129 13.88 -3.50 -3.25
N LEU A 130 13.45 -4.21 -4.31
CA LEU A 130 12.29 -5.10 -4.28
C LEU A 130 12.48 -6.28 -3.32
N VAL A 131 13.70 -6.85 -3.25
CA VAL A 131 14.01 -7.93 -2.29
C VAL A 131 13.83 -7.44 -0.85
N PHE A 132 14.38 -6.27 -0.49
CA PHE A 132 14.19 -5.70 0.84
C PHE A 132 12.73 -5.38 1.12
N PHE A 133 12.03 -4.79 0.16
CA PHE A 133 10.62 -4.45 0.30
C PHE A 133 9.74 -5.69 0.49
N ALA A 134 9.95 -6.72 -0.33
CA ALA A 134 9.22 -7.99 -0.18
C ALA A 134 9.53 -8.67 1.15
N PHE A 135 10.79 -8.69 1.58
CA PHE A 135 11.19 -9.28 2.84
C PHE A 135 10.52 -8.61 4.05
N THR A 136 10.53 -7.27 4.11
CA THR A 136 9.87 -6.54 5.18
C THR A 136 8.36 -6.74 5.18
N THR A 137 7.74 -6.80 4.01
CA THR A 137 6.31 -7.07 3.84
C THR A 137 5.94 -8.47 4.34
N ILE A 138 6.73 -9.50 3.98
CA ILE A 138 6.54 -10.87 4.46
C ILE A 138 6.59 -10.92 5.99
N LEU A 139 7.57 -10.26 6.62
CA LEU A 139 7.70 -10.22 8.07
C LEU A 139 6.52 -9.49 8.73
N GLY A 140 6.08 -8.37 8.15
CA GLY A 140 4.94 -7.60 8.66
C GLY A 140 3.64 -8.41 8.64
N TRP A 141 3.35 -9.06 7.53
CA TRP A 141 2.13 -9.88 7.38
C TRP A 141 2.17 -11.15 8.23
N ASP A 142 3.33 -11.76 8.42
CA ASP A 142 3.49 -12.87 9.37
C ASP A 142 3.15 -12.42 10.79
N TYR A 143 3.68 -11.27 11.22
CA TYR A 143 3.37 -10.70 12.52
C TYR A 143 1.88 -10.44 12.71
N TYR A 144 1.19 -9.83 11.74
CA TYR A 144 -0.25 -9.57 11.82
C TYR A 144 -1.04 -10.86 11.98
N SER A 145 -0.72 -11.85 11.18
CA SER A 145 -1.42 -13.14 11.18
C SER A 145 -1.17 -13.92 12.46
N GLU A 146 0.06 -13.91 12.98
CA GLU A 146 0.38 -14.54 14.26
C GLU A 146 -0.39 -13.90 15.41
N ARG A 147 -0.48 -12.55 15.46
CA ARG A 147 -1.26 -11.85 16.50
C ARG A 147 -2.75 -12.18 16.41
N CYS A 148 -3.32 -12.24 15.22
CA CYS A 148 -4.70 -12.65 15.02
C CYS A 148 -4.94 -14.09 15.50
N LEU A 149 -4.06 -15.01 15.14
CA LEU A 149 -4.19 -16.42 15.52
C LEU A 149 -3.96 -16.64 17.02
N GLU A 150 -3.04 -15.92 17.62
CA GLU A 150 -2.82 -15.93 19.06
C GLU A 150 -4.09 -15.48 19.80
N TYR A 151 -4.70 -14.39 19.37
CA TYR A 151 -5.96 -13.93 19.92
C TYR A 151 -7.08 -14.96 19.79
N LEU A 152 -7.31 -15.50 18.58
CA LEU A 152 -8.36 -16.47 18.30
C LEU A 152 -8.16 -17.80 19.03
N SER A 153 -6.91 -18.21 19.25
CA SER A 153 -6.58 -19.45 19.95
C SER A 153 -6.52 -19.32 21.47
N GLY A 154 -6.78 -18.12 22.01
CA GLY A 154 -6.67 -17.86 23.45
C GLY A 154 -5.24 -17.99 23.98
N GLY A 155 -4.25 -17.53 23.22
CA GLY A 155 -2.83 -17.51 23.60
C GLY A 155 -2.10 -18.86 23.41
N ARG A 156 -2.68 -19.82 22.72
CA ARG A 156 -2.08 -21.15 22.53
C ARG A 156 -1.00 -21.14 21.47
N MET A 157 0.25 -20.95 21.87
CA MET A 157 1.43 -20.89 20.98
C MET A 157 1.64 -22.11 20.07
N LYS A 158 1.03 -23.25 20.36
CA LYS A 158 1.10 -24.44 19.50
C LYS A 158 0.50 -24.17 18.13
N TYR A 159 -0.64 -23.49 18.06
CA TYR A 159 -1.31 -23.14 16.80
C TYR A 159 -0.50 -22.11 16.02
N VAL A 160 0.08 -21.12 16.71
CA VAL A 160 0.95 -20.11 16.08
C VAL A 160 2.17 -20.76 15.42
N LYS A 161 2.81 -21.74 16.10
CA LYS A 161 3.95 -22.48 15.51
C LYS A 161 3.57 -23.26 14.27
N VAL A 162 2.42 -23.93 14.26
CA VAL A 162 1.94 -24.68 13.08
C VAL A 162 1.63 -23.71 11.94
N TYR A 163 0.97 -22.60 12.24
CA TYR A 163 0.67 -21.56 11.27
C TYR A 163 1.93 -20.98 10.61
N ARG A 164 2.97 -20.71 11.37
CA ARG A 164 4.25 -20.21 10.85
C ARG A 164 4.85 -21.13 9.77
N TRP A 165 4.80 -22.44 9.98
CA TRP A 165 5.24 -23.37 8.96
C TRP A 165 4.37 -23.36 7.70
N ILE A 166 3.05 -23.23 7.86
CA ILE A 166 2.13 -23.09 6.72
C ILE A 166 2.41 -21.77 5.97
N TYR A 167 2.67 -20.69 6.71
CA TYR A 167 3.00 -19.39 6.11
C TYR A 167 4.30 -19.44 5.31
N ILE A 168 5.36 -20.04 5.86
CA ILE A 168 6.64 -20.24 5.15
C ILE A 168 6.42 -21.03 3.87
N LEU A 169 5.63 -22.10 3.94
CA LEU A 169 5.29 -22.91 2.76
C LEU A 169 4.52 -22.09 1.71
N ALA A 170 3.57 -21.28 2.14
CA ALA A 170 2.81 -20.39 1.24
C ALA A 170 3.72 -19.36 0.56
N VAL A 171 4.66 -18.75 1.29
CA VAL A 171 5.66 -17.84 0.74
C VAL A 171 6.54 -18.54 -0.31
N PHE A 172 6.90 -19.79 -0.07
CA PHE A 172 7.69 -20.59 -1.03
C PHE A 172 6.89 -20.93 -2.30
N ILE A 173 5.59 -21.19 -2.16
CA ILE A 173 4.71 -21.56 -3.29
C ILE A 173 4.32 -20.32 -4.12
N GLY A 174 4.19 -19.15 -3.48
CA GLY A 174 3.73 -17.92 -4.11
C GLY A 174 4.38 -17.58 -5.45
N PRO A 175 5.70 -17.64 -5.62
CA PRO A 175 6.39 -17.33 -6.87
C PRO A 175 6.05 -18.26 -8.05
N TYR A 176 5.48 -19.43 -7.78
CA TYR A 176 5.05 -20.38 -8.82
C TYR A 176 3.60 -20.14 -9.30
N MET A 177 2.88 -19.23 -8.65
CA MET A 177 1.53 -18.85 -9.05
C MET A 177 1.55 -17.77 -10.14
N THR A 178 0.49 -17.73 -10.93
CA THR A 178 0.33 -16.62 -11.89
C THR A 178 0.03 -15.32 -11.17
N VAL A 179 0.53 -14.20 -11.69
CA VAL A 179 0.31 -12.85 -11.13
C VAL A 179 -1.18 -12.56 -10.98
N SER A 180 -2.00 -12.94 -11.95
CA SER A 180 -3.45 -12.76 -11.91
C SER A 180 -4.11 -13.55 -10.77
N ALA A 181 -3.70 -14.80 -10.55
CA ALA A 181 -4.23 -15.62 -9.46
C ALA A 181 -3.89 -15.01 -8.08
N VAL A 182 -2.64 -14.57 -7.90
CA VAL A 182 -2.20 -13.93 -6.66
C VAL A 182 -3.02 -12.67 -6.37
N TRP A 183 -3.21 -11.80 -7.38
CA TRP A 183 -4.00 -10.59 -7.21
C TRP A 183 -5.48 -10.86 -6.93
N THR A 184 -6.06 -11.87 -7.58
CA THR A 184 -7.46 -12.26 -7.33
C THR A 184 -7.65 -12.74 -5.89
N ILE A 185 -6.75 -13.60 -5.40
CA ILE A 185 -6.78 -14.09 -4.02
C ILE A 185 -6.62 -12.92 -3.04
N ALA A 186 -5.65 -12.03 -3.27
CA ALA A 186 -5.42 -10.87 -2.43
C ALA A 186 -6.65 -9.94 -2.38
N ASP A 187 -7.28 -9.66 -3.51
CA ASP A 187 -8.48 -8.80 -3.58
C ASP A 187 -9.67 -9.41 -2.81
N ILE A 188 -9.86 -10.74 -2.88
CA ILE A 188 -10.91 -11.45 -2.12
C ILE A 188 -10.66 -11.31 -0.61
N PHE A 189 -9.45 -11.60 -0.14
CA PHE A 189 -9.14 -11.54 1.29
C PHE A 189 -9.16 -10.09 1.81
N ASN A 190 -8.71 -9.12 1.04
CA ASN A 190 -8.84 -7.71 1.38
C ASN A 190 -10.31 -7.29 1.55
N GLY A 191 -11.19 -7.73 0.65
CA GLY A 191 -12.63 -7.50 0.78
C GLY A 191 -13.21 -8.11 2.06
N LEU A 192 -12.81 -9.34 2.39
CA LEU A 192 -13.24 -10.03 3.61
C LEU A 192 -12.71 -9.35 4.88
N MET A 193 -11.50 -8.78 4.86
CA MET A 193 -10.92 -8.03 5.97
C MET A 193 -11.60 -6.66 6.15
N ALA A 194 -11.91 -5.99 5.04
CA ALA A 194 -12.51 -4.66 5.06
C ALA A 194 -13.91 -4.66 5.72
N LEU A 195 -14.74 -5.67 5.46
CA LEU A 195 -16.12 -5.72 5.95
C LEU A 195 -16.23 -5.60 7.49
N PRO A 196 -15.61 -6.47 8.30
CA PRO A 196 -15.69 -6.36 9.76
C PRO A 196 -15.03 -5.10 10.29
N ASN A 197 -13.93 -4.65 9.66
CA ASN A 197 -13.25 -3.45 10.08
C ASN A 197 -14.08 -2.18 9.83
N MET A 198 -14.77 -2.09 8.70
CA MET A 198 -15.70 -0.97 8.43
C MET A 198 -16.80 -0.88 9.48
N ILE A 199 -17.38 -2.01 9.88
CA ILE A 199 -18.38 -2.05 10.95
C ILE A 199 -17.77 -1.51 12.26
N ALA A 200 -16.56 -1.94 12.62
CA ALA A 200 -15.87 -1.48 13.82
C ALA A 200 -15.56 0.03 13.77
N LEU A 201 -15.10 0.55 12.62
CA LEU A 201 -14.81 1.97 12.43
C LEU A 201 -16.07 2.84 12.61
N PHE A 202 -17.18 2.43 12.02
CA PHE A 202 -18.47 3.15 12.22
C PHE A 202 -18.92 3.11 13.67
N ALA A 203 -18.85 1.96 14.33
CA ALA A 203 -19.25 1.82 15.71
C ALA A 203 -18.37 2.64 16.68
N LEU A 204 -17.07 2.75 16.39
CA LEU A 204 -16.10 3.45 17.23
C LEU A 204 -15.89 4.93 16.83
N SER A 205 -16.56 5.41 15.78
CA SER A 205 -16.37 6.79 15.28
C SER A 205 -16.55 7.85 16.37
N GLY A 206 -17.55 7.69 17.24
CA GLY A 206 -17.78 8.60 18.37
C GLY A 206 -16.62 8.60 19.39
N VAL A 207 -16.02 7.44 19.64
CA VAL A 207 -14.85 7.32 20.52
C VAL A 207 -13.66 8.04 19.91
N VAL A 208 -13.39 7.83 18.61
CA VAL A 208 -12.29 8.49 17.89
C VAL A 208 -12.43 10.02 17.97
N VAL A 209 -13.61 10.55 17.72
CA VAL A 209 -13.87 12.00 17.81
C VAL A 209 -13.63 12.53 19.23
N LYS A 210 -14.10 11.83 20.24
CA LYS A 210 -13.94 12.22 21.66
C LYS A 210 -12.47 12.23 22.05
N GLU A 211 -11.73 11.16 21.77
CA GLU A 211 -10.30 11.05 22.11
C GLU A 211 -9.47 12.10 21.36
N THR A 212 -9.78 12.35 20.08
CA THR A 212 -9.11 13.37 19.28
C THR A 212 -9.30 14.77 19.86
N ARG A 213 -10.54 15.14 20.24
CA ARG A 213 -10.82 16.44 20.86
C ARG A 213 -10.10 16.58 22.20
N HIS A 214 -10.17 15.57 23.05
CA HIS A 214 -9.51 15.57 24.34
C HIS A 214 -7.98 15.72 24.22
N PHE A 215 -7.37 15.01 23.27
CA PHE A 215 -5.94 15.13 22.99
C PHE A 215 -5.55 16.57 22.60
N PHE A 216 -6.24 17.17 21.64
CA PHE A 216 -5.92 18.53 21.20
C PHE A 216 -6.24 19.61 22.25
N GLU A 217 -7.23 19.41 23.11
CA GLU A 217 -7.49 20.29 24.26
C GLU A 217 -6.34 20.25 25.27
N ARG A 218 -5.88 19.07 25.64
CA ARG A 218 -4.72 18.89 26.56
C ARG A 218 -3.42 19.42 25.97
N HIS A 219 -3.20 19.19 24.67
CA HIS A 219 -2.03 19.72 23.98
C HIS A 219 -2.04 21.27 23.98
N ARG A 220 -3.19 21.89 23.69
CA ARG A 220 -3.34 23.34 23.72
C ARG A 220 -3.14 23.93 25.13
N ASN A 221 -3.49 23.19 26.16
CA ASN A 221 -3.32 23.58 27.56
C ASN A 221 -1.88 23.33 28.08
N GLY A 222 -0.98 22.77 27.28
CA GLY A 222 0.39 22.44 27.67
C GLY A 222 0.50 21.24 28.64
N GLU A 223 -0.52 20.39 28.67
CA GLU A 223 -0.55 19.19 29.54
C GLU A 223 0.13 17.98 28.87
N ILE A 224 0.40 18.05 27.56
CA ILE A 224 1.06 17.02 26.77
C ILE A 224 2.25 17.67 26.06
N GLU A 225 3.44 17.13 26.30
CA GLU A 225 4.67 17.53 25.61
C GLU A 225 4.70 16.96 24.18
N ASP A 226 5.38 17.66 23.27
CA ASP A 226 5.55 17.29 21.84
C ASP A 226 6.34 15.99 21.64
#